data_7af28f345253ce7faff15b17f9b606be
#
_entry.id   7af28f345253ce7faff15b17f9b606be
#
_cell.length_a   1.000
_cell.length_b   1.000
_cell.length_c   1.000
_cell.angle_alpha   90.00
_cell.angle_beta   90.00
_cell.angle_gamma   90.00
#
_symmetry.space_group_name_H-M   'P 1'
#
loop_
_entity.id
_entity.type
_entity.pdbx_description
1 polymer ?
#
loop_
_entity_poly.entity_id
_entity_poly.type
_entity_poly.pdbx_seq_one_letter_code
_entity_poly.pdbx_strand_id
1 'polypeptide(L)'
;MCWTEWPKPKESDVLRVDFYVLPDQKDNGRALLACRLVDKAYTLGHTVYLLAASESHAAALDDLLWTFRQDSFIPHERYPLEGEDDSPVLVGTRLPADRAAQVLINLSDTLPDGFERYERVVELVDQTPDVLAKSRERFRQYRERGLAPETHKL
;
A
#
# COMPACT_ATOMS: atom_id res chain seq x y z
N MET A 1 -12.37 11.13 10.06
CA MET A 1 -11.49 10.91 8.90
C MET A 1 -11.19 9.45 8.73
N CYS A 2 -11.56 8.89 7.62
CA CYS A 2 -11.48 7.45 7.40
C CYS A 2 -10.06 6.90 7.40
N TRP A 3 -9.09 7.70 6.97
CA TRP A 3 -7.71 7.22 6.88
C TRP A 3 -7.01 7.17 8.24
N THR A 4 -7.53 7.88 9.25
CA THR A 4 -6.97 7.82 10.61
C THR A 4 -7.50 6.65 11.41
N GLU A 5 -8.58 6.04 10.96
CA GLU A 5 -9.18 4.87 11.60
C GLU A 5 -8.89 3.64 10.75
N TRP A 6 -8.02 2.80 11.26
CA TRP A 6 -7.70 1.55 10.59
C TRP A 6 -8.82 0.55 10.91
N PRO A 7 -9.57 0.10 9.89
CA PRO A 7 -10.68 -0.82 10.14
C PRO A 7 -10.19 -2.10 10.82
N LYS A 8 -11.01 -2.62 11.72
CA LYS A 8 -10.72 -3.88 12.38
C LYS A 8 -10.72 -5.01 11.34
N PRO A 9 -9.84 -6.01 11.48
CA PRO A 9 -9.90 -7.18 10.63
C PRO A 9 -11.28 -7.82 10.74
N LYS A 10 -11.85 -8.17 9.61
CA LYS A 10 -13.09 -8.94 9.61
C LYS A 10 -12.76 -10.36 10.06
N GLU A 11 -13.66 -10.98 10.78
CA GLU A 11 -13.51 -12.37 11.21
C GLU A 11 -13.53 -13.35 10.04
N SER A 12 -14.00 -12.90 8.87
CA SER A 12 -13.98 -13.72 7.66
C SER A 12 -12.62 -13.60 6.97
N ASP A 13 -12.18 -14.69 6.35
CA ASP A 13 -10.94 -14.74 5.57
C ASP A 13 -11.04 -13.98 4.24
N VAL A 14 -12.05 -13.14 4.07
CA VAL A 14 -12.25 -12.41 2.83
C VAL A 14 -11.29 -11.24 2.76
N LEU A 15 -10.55 -11.19 1.67
CA LEU A 15 -9.65 -10.09 1.37
C LEU A 15 -10.43 -8.77 1.33
N ARG A 16 -9.90 -7.77 2.00
CA ARG A 16 -10.48 -6.44 2.00
C ARG A 16 -9.68 -5.52 1.08
N VAL A 17 -10.39 -4.75 0.25
CA VAL A 17 -9.78 -3.76 -0.64
C VAL A 17 -10.33 -2.38 -0.30
N ASP A 18 -9.42 -1.42 -0.07
CA ASP A 18 -9.78 -0.04 0.23
C ASP A 18 -9.08 0.91 -0.73
N PHE A 19 -9.85 1.84 -1.30
CA PHE A 19 -9.33 2.93 -2.12
C PHE A 19 -9.38 4.22 -1.31
N TYR A 20 -8.23 4.83 -1.06
CA TYR A 20 -8.14 6.14 -0.40
C TYR A 20 -7.89 7.19 -1.46
N VAL A 21 -8.81 8.15 -1.56
CA VAL A 21 -8.80 9.16 -2.62
C VAL A 21 -8.46 10.52 -2.03
N LEU A 22 -7.30 11.04 -2.44
CA LEU A 22 -6.85 12.38 -2.06
C LEU A 22 -7.65 13.43 -2.84
N PRO A 23 -7.92 14.61 -2.23
CA PRO A 23 -8.73 15.65 -2.88
C PRO A 23 -8.00 16.44 -3.96
N ASP A 24 -6.68 16.27 -4.07
CA ASP A 24 -5.85 17.06 -4.99
C ASP A 24 -4.74 16.20 -5.61
N GLN A 25 -3.79 16.84 -6.30
CA GLN A 25 -2.68 16.16 -6.94
C GLN A 25 -1.35 16.81 -6.55
N LYS A 26 -1.15 17.02 -5.25
CA LYS A 26 0.10 17.58 -4.73
C LYS A 26 1.27 16.64 -4.96
N ASP A 27 2.45 17.21 -5.15
CA ASP A 27 3.68 16.46 -5.28
C ASP A 27 3.86 15.55 -4.05
N ASN A 28 4.18 14.30 -4.29
CA ASN A 28 4.37 13.29 -3.25
C ASN A 28 3.15 13.04 -2.34
N GLY A 29 1.96 13.51 -2.71
CA GLY A 29 0.76 13.32 -1.88
C GLY A 29 0.46 11.86 -1.63
N ARG A 30 0.47 11.03 -2.69
CA ARG A 30 0.25 9.59 -2.57
C ARG A 30 1.34 8.92 -1.75
N ALA A 31 2.60 9.29 -1.99
CA ALA A 31 3.73 8.71 -1.28
C ALA A 31 3.70 9.05 0.21
N LEU A 32 3.37 10.28 0.56
CA LEU A 32 3.24 10.68 1.96
C LEU A 32 2.08 9.98 2.64
N LEU A 33 0.97 9.84 1.96
CA LEU A 33 -0.16 9.07 2.49
C LEU A 33 0.23 7.61 2.71
N ALA A 34 0.97 7.02 1.77
CA ALA A 34 1.48 5.67 1.93
C ALA A 34 2.34 5.53 3.19
N CYS A 35 3.24 6.47 3.43
CA CYS A 35 4.09 6.45 4.63
C CYS A 35 3.26 6.54 5.91
N ARG A 36 2.23 7.37 5.94
CA ARG A 36 1.33 7.49 7.09
C ARG A 36 0.56 6.21 7.34
N LEU A 37 0.10 5.55 6.28
CA LEU A 37 -0.61 4.28 6.40
C LEU A 37 0.32 3.16 6.86
N VAL A 38 1.55 3.14 6.36
CA VAL A 38 2.58 2.21 6.83
C VAL A 38 2.82 2.40 8.33
N ASP A 39 3.00 3.65 8.77
CA ASP A 39 3.19 3.96 10.18
C ASP A 39 2.01 3.47 11.02
N LYS A 40 0.80 3.71 10.56
CA LYS A 40 -0.41 3.27 11.26
C LYS A 40 -0.49 1.75 11.34
N ALA A 41 -0.27 1.05 10.24
CA ALA A 41 -0.31 -0.40 10.21
C ALA A 41 0.78 -1.01 11.09
N TYR A 42 2.00 -0.47 11.00
CA TYR A 42 3.11 -0.93 11.83
C TYR A 42 2.83 -0.74 13.31
N THR A 43 2.30 0.42 13.70
CA THR A 43 1.94 0.72 15.08
C THR A 43 0.90 -0.27 15.63
N LEU A 44 0.01 -0.75 14.75
CA LEU A 44 -0.99 -1.74 15.10
C LEU A 44 -0.48 -3.20 15.06
N GLY A 45 0.80 -3.38 14.75
CA GLY A 45 1.42 -4.70 14.72
C GLY A 45 1.26 -5.47 13.43
N HIS A 46 0.86 -4.80 12.34
CA HIS A 46 0.71 -5.44 11.04
C HIS A 46 2.00 -5.42 10.24
N THR A 47 2.21 -6.45 9.42
CA THR A 47 3.26 -6.46 8.42
C THR A 47 2.73 -5.82 7.13
N VAL A 48 3.60 -5.09 6.42
CA VAL A 48 3.20 -4.30 5.25
C VAL A 48 4.15 -4.54 4.09
N TYR A 49 3.61 -4.70 2.90
CA TYR A 49 4.38 -4.64 1.67
C TYR A 49 3.96 -3.41 0.87
N LEU A 50 4.93 -2.55 0.55
CA LEU A 50 4.72 -1.34 -0.22
C LEU A 50 5.20 -1.60 -1.65
N LEU A 51 4.27 -1.69 -2.59
CA LEU A 51 4.58 -2.01 -3.98
C LEU A 51 4.76 -0.74 -4.81
N ALA A 52 5.98 -0.54 -5.32
CA ALA A 52 6.33 0.61 -6.13
C ALA A 52 6.20 0.30 -7.63
N ALA A 53 6.10 1.35 -8.43
CA ALA A 53 5.97 1.21 -9.89
C ALA A 53 7.31 0.91 -10.58
N SER A 54 8.43 1.31 -9.96
CA SER A 54 9.77 1.13 -10.53
C SER A 54 10.81 1.09 -9.43
N GLU A 55 12.04 0.70 -9.78
CA GLU A 55 13.15 0.68 -8.81
C GLU A 55 13.47 2.08 -8.28
N SER A 56 13.44 3.09 -9.14
CA SER A 56 13.65 4.47 -8.68
C SER A 56 12.54 4.93 -7.76
N HIS A 57 11.31 4.53 -8.02
CA HIS A 57 10.17 4.84 -7.15
C HIS A 57 10.31 4.13 -5.80
N ALA A 58 10.75 2.86 -5.81
CA ALA A 58 11.01 2.12 -4.58
C ALA A 58 12.09 2.79 -3.74
N ALA A 59 13.17 3.26 -4.37
CA ALA A 59 14.23 3.98 -3.67
C ALA A 59 13.71 5.28 -3.04
N ALA A 60 12.87 6.01 -3.75
CA ALA A 60 12.28 7.25 -3.23
C ALA A 60 11.36 6.97 -2.03
N LEU A 61 10.58 5.90 -2.09
CA LEU A 61 9.72 5.51 -0.96
C LEU A 61 10.53 5.07 0.25
N ASP A 62 11.61 4.33 0.02
CA ASP A 62 12.52 3.92 1.09
C ASP A 62 13.10 5.14 1.81
N ASP A 63 13.61 6.11 1.05
CA ASP A 63 14.13 7.35 1.61
C ASP A 63 13.05 8.13 2.37
N LEU A 64 11.86 8.20 1.82
CA LEU A 64 10.76 8.94 2.43
C LEU A 64 10.31 8.32 3.75
N LEU A 65 10.33 7.00 3.85
CA LEU A 65 10.02 6.31 5.11
C LEU A 65 10.96 6.69 6.23
N TRP A 66 12.23 7.01 5.89
CA TRP A 66 13.19 7.48 6.90
C TRP A 66 12.94 8.92 7.33
N THR A 67 12.35 9.76 6.47
CA THR A 67 12.37 11.21 6.64
C THR A 67 11.00 11.88 6.75
N PHE A 68 9.90 11.16 6.54
CA PHE A 68 8.58 11.81 6.52
C PHE A 68 8.15 12.36 7.88
N ARG A 69 8.70 11.82 8.97
CA ARG A 69 8.51 12.33 10.34
C ARG A 69 9.81 12.20 11.10
N GLN A 70 10.16 13.24 11.86
CA GLN A 70 11.43 13.27 12.59
C GLN A 70 11.49 12.27 13.73
N ASP A 71 10.37 12.03 14.39
CA ASP A 71 10.30 11.19 15.60
C ASP A 71 9.77 9.77 15.32
N SER A 72 9.61 9.43 14.06
CA SER A 72 9.11 8.13 13.67
C SER A 72 10.24 7.25 13.15
N PHE A 73 10.35 6.06 13.70
CA PHE A 73 11.26 5.04 13.20
C PHE A 73 10.45 3.80 12.84
N ILE A 74 10.42 3.49 11.53
CA ILE A 74 9.73 2.31 11.02
C ILE A 74 10.79 1.37 10.45
N PRO A 75 11.00 0.19 11.06
CA PRO A 75 11.92 -0.78 10.47
C PRO A 75 11.42 -1.20 9.09
N HIS A 76 12.23 -0.98 8.06
CA HIS A 76 11.85 -1.35 6.71
C HIS A 76 13.07 -1.73 5.89
N GLU A 77 12.86 -2.55 4.86
CA GLU A 77 13.90 -3.00 3.95
C GLU A 77 13.39 -3.06 2.53
N ARG A 78 14.32 -3.02 1.59
CA ARG A 78 14.02 -3.20 0.16
C ARG A 78 13.94 -4.69 -0.16
N TYR A 79 12.98 -5.07 -1.02
CA TYR A 79 12.88 -6.43 -1.53
C TYR A 79 13.45 -6.47 -2.95
N PRO A 80 14.24 -7.46 -3.33
CA PRO A 80 14.59 -8.65 -2.55
C PRO A 80 15.57 -8.35 -1.41
N LEU A 81 15.44 -9.12 -0.32
CA LEU A 81 16.28 -8.95 0.84
C LEU A 81 17.71 -9.41 0.56
N GLU A 82 18.70 -8.69 1.10
CA GLU A 82 20.10 -9.06 0.99
C GLU A 82 20.55 -10.01 2.10
N GLY A 83 19.66 -10.27 3.07
CA GLY A 83 19.95 -11.15 4.20
C GLY A 83 18.70 -11.86 4.66
N GLU A 84 18.78 -12.47 5.84
CA GLU A 84 17.68 -13.21 6.45
C GLU A 84 16.77 -12.33 7.31
N ASP A 85 16.99 -11.03 7.33
CA ASP A 85 16.20 -10.13 8.14
C ASP A 85 14.76 -10.09 7.66
N ASP A 86 13.86 -10.13 8.62
CA ASP A 86 12.43 -10.21 8.39
C ASP A 86 11.79 -8.91 8.91
N SER A 87 12.06 -7.82 8.20
CA SER A 87 11.49 -6.53 8.58
C SER A 87 9.97 -6.55 8.43
N PRO A 88 9.24 -5.88 9.33
CA PRO A 88 7.78 -5.83 9.23
C PRO A 88 7.27 -5.05 8.01
N VAL A 89 8.11 -4.20 7.42
CA VAL A 89 7.76 -3.41 6.24
C VAL A 89 8.79 -3.68 5.15
N LEU A 90 8.29 -4.06 3.97
CA LEU A 90 9.13 -4.27 2.79
C LEU A 90 8.67 -3.34 1.67
N VAL A 91 9.63 -2.85 0.90
CA VAL A 91 9.40 -1.98 -0.26
C VAL A 91 10.02 -2.63 -1.49
N GLY A 92 9.26 -2.79 -2.54
CA GLY A 92 9.78 -3.40 -3.77
C GLY A 92 8.89 -3.18 -4.97
N THR A 93 9.28 -3.77 -6.09
CA THR A 93 8.59 -3.61 -7.37
C THR A 93 7.83 -4.86 -7.80
N ARG A 94 7.91 -5.93 -7.00
CA ARG A 94 7.20 -7.18 -7.27
C ARG A 94 6.87 -7.85 -5.94
N LEU A 95 5.80 -8.63 -5.94
CA LEU A 95 5.40 -9.35 -4.73
C LEU A 95 6.28 -10.58 -4.53
N PRO A 96 6.71 -10.85 -3.28
CA PRO A 96 7.44 -12.08 -2.97
C PRO A 96 6.57 -13.32 -3.25
N ALA A 97 7.16 -14.34 -3.85
CA ALA A 97 6.44 -15.58 -4.16
C ALA A 97 6.26 -16.48 -2.94
N ASP A 98 7.16 -16.37 -1.96
CA ASP A 98 7.26 -17.29 -0.83
C ASP A 98 6.73 -16.73 0.47
N ARG A 99 6.26 -15.49 0.47
CA ARG A 99 5.72 -14.85 1.67
C ARG A 99 4.67 -13.80 1.29
N ALA A 100 3.79 -13.48 2.22
CA ALA A 100 2.87 -12.37 2.09
C ALA A 100 2.82 -11.60 3.39
N ALA A 101 2.75 -10.28 3.30
CA ALA A 101 2.47 -9.45 4.45
C ALA A 101 0.95 -9.43 4.69
N GLN A 102 0.52 -8.87 5.81
CA GLN A 102 -0.90 -8.71 6.09
C GLN A 102 -1.53 -7.65 5.19
N VAL A 103 -0.79 -6.56 4.95
CA VAL A 103 -1.28 -5.40 4.19
C VAL A 103 -0.40 -5.19 2.97
N LEU A 104 -1.04 -5.03 1.82
CA LEU A 104 -0.39 -4.61 0.57
C LEU A 104 -0.84 -3.19 0.26
N ILE A 105 0.11 -2.25 0.17
CA ILE A 105 -0.17 -0.90 -0.31
C ILE A 105 0.34 -0.81 -1.73
N ASN A 106 -0.57 -0.66 -2.68
CA ASN A 106 -0.25 -0.68 -4.11
C ASN A 106 -0.08 0.73 -4.65
N LEU A 107 1.16 1.10 -4.96
CA LEU A 107 1.48 2.35 -5.65
C LEU A 107 1.91 2.10 -7.10
N SER A 108 1.83 0.86 -7.56
CA SER A 108 2.14 0.51 -8.94
C SER A 108 0.99 0.88 -9.88
N ASP A 109 1.20 0.74 -11.18
CA ASP A 109 0.20 1.07 -12.19
C ASP A 109 -0.77 -0.08 -12.49
N THR A 110 -0.49 -1.26 -11.98
CA THR A 110 -1.25 -2.47 -12.33
C THR A 110 -1.68 -3.23 -11.09
N LEU A 111 -2.61 -4.16 -11.28
CA LEU A 111 -3.00 -5.09 -10.25
C LEU A 111 -1.97 -6.25 -10.23
N PRO A 112 -1.21 -6.42 -9.14
CA PRO A 112 -0.16 -7.42 -9.13
C PRO A 112 -0.72 -8.83 -8.98
N ASP A 113 -0.07 -9.80 -9.63
CA ASP A 113 -0.38 -11.21 -9.43
C ASP A 113 0.00 -11.60 -7.99
N GLY A 114 -0.87 -12.34 -7.34
CA GLY A 114 -0.64 -12.80 -5.97
C GLY A 114 -1.17 -11.86 -4.90
N PHE A 115 -1.90 -10.81 -5.28
CA PHE A 115 -2.48 -9.89 -4.30
C PHE A 115 -3.47 -10.60 -3.37
N GLU A 116 -4.05 -11.70 -3.81
CA GLU A 116 -5.06 -12.46 -3.03
C GLU A 116 -4.48 -13.10 -1.78
N ARG A 117 -3.15 -13.19 -1.67
CA ARG A 117 -2.49 -13.75 -0.49
C ARG A 117 -2.44 -12.78 0.68
N TYR A 118 -2.79 -11.53 0.46
CA TYR A 118 -2.79 -10.50 1.49
C TYR A 118 -4.17 -10.41 2.12
N GLU A 119 -4.22 -10.02 3.39
CA GLU A 119 -5.49 -9.85 4.11
C GLU A 119 -6.18 -8.55 3.70
N ARG A 120 -5.39 -7.56 3.33
CA ARG A 120 -5.89 -6.24 2.96
C ARG A 120 -5.02 -5.64 1.86
N VAL A 121 -5.69 -5.08 0.85
CA VAL A 121 -5.04 -4.32 -0.22
C VAL A 121 -5.52 -2.88 -0.16
N VAL A 122 -4.56 -1.95 -0.17
CA VAL A 122 -4.83 -0.51 -0.12
C VAL A 122 -4.39 0.10 -1.44
N GLU A 123 -5.31 0.80 -2.09
CA GLU A 123 -5.04 1.57 -3.31
C GLU A 123 -5.07 3.05 -2.98
N LEU A 124 -4.11 3.80 -3.50
CA LEU A 124 -3.99 5.24 -3.24
C LEU A 124 -4.21 6.00 -4.53
N VAL A 125 -5.13 6.95 -4.51
CA VAL A 125 -5.57 7.69 -5.69
C VAL A 125 -5.48 9.18 -5.42
N ASP A 126 -4.88 9.93 -6.34
CA ASP A 126 -4.96 11.39 -6.31
C ASP A 126 -5.74 11.87 -7.52
N GLN A 127 -5.76 13.18 -7.77
CA GLN A 127 -6.56 13.75 -8.86
C GLN A 127 -5.81 13.85 -10.18
N THR A 128 -4.62 13.23 -10.28
CA THR A 128 -3.88 13.13 -11.53
C THR A 128 -4.68 12.30 -12.54
N PRO A 129 -4.94 12.80 -13.75
CA PRO A 129 -5.79 12.08 -14.72
C PRO A 129 -5.36 10.65 -15.01
N ASP A 130 -4.05 10.42 -15.14
CA ASP A 130 -3.52 9.09 -15.39
C ASP A 130 -3.76 8.15 -14.20
N VAL A 131 -3.53 8.63 -12.99
CA VAL A 131 -3.79 7.86 -11.77
C VAL A 131 -5.27 7.51 -11.64
N LEU A 132 -6.15 8.48 -11.91
CA LEU A 132 -7.59 8.24 -11.86
C LEU A 132 -8.02 7.17 -12.87
N ALA A 133 -7.52 7.24 -14.11
CA ALA A 133 -7.90 6.28 -15.14
C ALA A 133 -7.45 4.86 -14.78
N LYS A 134 -6.21 4.71 -14.35
CA LYS A 134 -5.67 3.40 -13.96
C LYS A 134 -6.34 2.85 -12.72
N SER A 135 -6.70 3.72 -11.77
CA SER A 135 -7.40 3.31 -10.55
C SER A 135 -8.81 2.80 -10.83
N ARG A 136 -9.51 3.45 -11.76
CA ARG A 136 -10.84 2.97 -12.19
C ARG A 136 -10.77 1.59 -12.80
N GLU A 137 -9.74 1.33 -13.60
CA GLU A 137 -9.53 0.02 -14.21
C GLU A 137 -9.25 -1.04 -13.16
N ARG A 138 -8.41 -0.74 -12.16
CA ARG A 138 -8.16 -1.68 -11.07
C ARG A 138 -9.40 -1.92 -10.22
N PHE A 139 -10.18 -0.88 -9.97
CA PHE A 139 -11.45 -1.02 -9.24
C PHE A 139 -12.36 -2.02 -9.95
N ARG A 140 -12.47 -1.89 -11.28
CA ARG A 140 -13.26 -2.82 -12.09
C ARG A 140 -12.72 -4.25 -12.00
N GLN A 141 -11.40 -4.40 -12.05
CA GLN A 141 -10.74 -5.71 -11.96
C GLN A 141 -11.00 -6.39 -10.61
N TYR A 142 -10.98 -5.64 -9.52
CA TYR A 142 -11.33 -6.19 -8.20
C TYR A 142 -12.78 -6.67 -8.19
N ARG A 143 -13.68 -5.90 -8.74
CA ARG A 143 -15.09 -6.29 -8.79
C ARG A 143 -15.32 -7.53 -9.65
N GLU A 144 -14.62 -7.66 -10.75
CA GLU A 144 -14.70 -8.84 -11.60
C GLU A 144 -14.26 -10.11 -10.88
N ARG A 145 -13.42 -9.97 -9.85
CA ARG A 145 -12.97 -11.09 -9.03
C ARG A 145 -13.86 -11.36 -7.83
N GLY A 146 -15.00 -10.72 -7.78
CA GLY A 146 -15.97 -10.93 -6.69
C GLY A 146 -15.69 -10.12 -5.43
N LEU A 147 -14.78 -9.17 -5.49
CA LEU A 147 -14.47 -8.30 -4.35
C LEU A 147 -15.33 -7.05 -4.39
N ALA A 148 -15.52 -6.43 -3.22
CA ALA A 148 -16.29 -5.21 -3.07
C ALA A 148 -15.40 -4.11 -2.49
N PRO A 149 -14.61 -3.40 -3.34
CA PRO A 149 -13.72 -2.36 -2.83
C PRO A 149 -14.51 -1.21 -2.19
N GLU A 150 -14.01 -0.71 -1.07
CA GLU A 150 -14.56 0.46 -0.41
C GLU A 150 -13.76 1.70 -0.80
N THR A 151 -14.44 2.81 -1.00
CA THR A 151 -13.81 4.09 -1.36
C THR A 151 -13.91 5.05 -0.20
N HIS A 152 -12.78 5.64 0.18
CA HIS A 152 -12.68 6.62 1.26
C HIS A 152 -12.16 7.93 0.68
N LYS A 153 -13.00 8.93 0.61
CA LYS A 153 -12.62 10.28 0.15
C LYS A 153 -12.07 11.08 1.32
N LEU A 154 -10.87 11.58 1.15
CA LEU A 154 -10.16 12.33 2.20
C LEU A 154 -10.40 13.84 2.10
#